data_54944f94c9f1c99f84628754f03590fc
#
_entry.id   54944f94c9f1c99f84628754f03590fc
#
_cell.length_a   1.000
_cell.length_b   1.000
_cell.length_c   1.000
_cell.angle_alpha   90.00
_cell.angle_beta   90.00
_cell.angle_gamma   90.00
#
_symmetry.space_group_name_H-M   'P 1'
#
loop_
_entity.id
_entity.type
_entity.pdbx_description
1 polymer ?
#
loop_
_entity_poly.entity_id
_entity_poly.type
_entity_poly.pdbx_seq_one_letter_code
_entity_poly.pdbx_strand_id
1 'polypeptide(L)'
;MTKTYEVPLEDGERVSVSVSDEPWRGDVNVTDWEAVTESLLLRAACRKCGRPAPIAETEHLFLRELSIEDLPVLRAFSLPAKENRYLGGDWEGLKDEAFLRRYIETQYAFFDYGLWALFRRTREAREAQFLGLVGFSLEEPPELGYALRPEARGQGYATEAGLAALRYAETELGFMAAKIRVVPENRAGCAVAAKIEEQWNRAGGAPQCRLFVKRESSVYKG
;
A
#
# COMPACT_ATOMS: atom_id res chain seq x y z
N MET A 1 21.08 7.84 24.05
CA MET A 1 22.03 8.77 23.36
C MET A 1 21.72 8.71 21.87
N THR A 2 21.26 9.81 21.29
CA THR A 2 20.89 9.86 19.87
C THR A 2 22.14 9.98 19.00
N LYS A 3 22.27 9.12 18.01
CA LYS A 3 23.30 9.24 16.96
C LYS A 3 22.60 9.47 15.62
N THR A 4 23.05 10.44 14.85
CA THR A 4 22.53 10.74 13.51
C THR A 4 23.60 10.43 12.48
N TYR A 5 23.19 9.75 11.41
CA TYR A 5 24.05 9.35 10.28
C TYR A 5 23.48 9.93 9.00
N GLU A 6 24.35 10.40 8.12
CA GLU A 6 23.99 10.82 6.76
C GLU A 6 24.31 9.69 5.80
N VAL A 7 23.29 9.08 5.22
CA VAL A 7 23.44 7.97 4.26
C VAL A 7 23.30 8.52 2.84
N PRO A 8 24.37 8.48 2.04
CA PRO A 8 24.31 8.87 0.64
C PRO A 8 23.56 7.81 -0.18
N LEU A 9 22.76 8.24 -1.14
CA LEU A 9 22.05 7.41 -2.09
C LEU A 9 22.71 7.46 -3.48
N GLU A 10 22.41 6.51 -4.33
CA GLU A 10 23.00 6.42 -5.68
C GLU A 10 22.69 7.62 -6.57
N ASP A 11 21.55 8.30 -6.37
CA ASP A 11 21.14 9.50 -7.08
C ASP A 11 21.78 10.79 -6.55
N GLY A 12 22.67 10.70 -5.56
CA GLY A 12 23.35 11.83 -4.92
C GLY A 12 22.59 12.48 -3.78
N GLU A 13 21.36 12.07 -3.50
CA GLU A 13 20.60 12.50 -2.33
C GLU A 13 21.17 11.92 -1.04
N ARG A 14 20.82 12.52 0.10
CA ARG A 14 21.23 12.06 1.43
C ARG A 14 20.02 11.93 2.32
N VAL A 15 19.98 10.84 3.07
CA VAL A 15 18.98 10.57 4.10
C VAL A 15 19.64 10.61 5.46
N SER A 16 19.09 11.41 6.36
CA SER A 16 19.52 11.45 7.76
C SER A 16 18.81 10.33 8.53
N VAL A 17 19.59 9.43 9.13
CA VAL A 17 19.10 8.34 9.96
C VAL A 17 19.47 8.63 11.42
N SER A 18 18.46 8.71 12.28
CA SER A 18 18.64 8.84 13.71
C SER A 18 18.41 7.49 14.39
N VAL A 19 19.39 7.04 15.14
CA VAL A 19 19.28 5.85 16.01
C VAL A 19 19.07 6.31 17.44
N SER A 20 17.87 6.14 17.97
CA SER A 20 17.47 6.66 19.28
C SER A 20 16.16 6.05 19.76
N ASP A 21 16.02 5.94 21.08
CA ASP A 21 14.74 5.65 21.73
C ASP A 21 13.82 6.89 21.81
N GLU A 22 14.34 8.08 21.44
CA GLU A 22 13.58 9.32 21.41
C GLU A 22 13.03 9.56 19.99
N PRO A 23 11.75 9.93 19.84
CA PRO A 23 11.16 10.16 18.52
C PRO A 23 11.69 11.44 17.85
N TRP A 24 11.90 11.35 16.55
CA TRP A 24 11.93 12.47 15.55
C TRP A 24 13.16 13.39 15.54
N ARG A 25 14.30 12.89 15.03
CA ARG A 25 15.44 13.73 14.67
C ARG A 25 16.14 13.29 13.37
N GLY A 26 15.39 13.12 12.30
CA GLY A 26 15.96 12.75 10.99
C GLY A 26 14.89 12.38 9.99
N ASP A 27 15.29 12.07 8.77
CA ASP A 27 14.36 11.57 7.74
C ASP A 27 13.88 10.15 8.10
N VAL A 28 14.70 9.40 8.86
CA VAL A 28 14.41 8.06 9.39
C VAL A 28 14.79 8.00 10.85
N ASN A 29 13.93 7.43 11.69
CA ASN A 29 14.23 7.12 13.08
C ASN A 29 14.08 5.62 13.32
N VAL A 30 15.12 5.00 13.88
CA VAL A 30 15.15 3.60 14.27
C VAL A 30 15.71 3.46 15.68
N THR A 31 15.32 2.41 16.37
CA THR A 31 15.89 2.07 17.68
C THR A 31 17.22 1.35 17.56
N ASP A 32 17.44 0.67 16.45
CA ASP A 32 18.66 -0.06 16.15
C ASP A 32 19.08 0.17 14.70
N TRP A 33 20.39 0.25 14.46
CA TRP A 33 20.96 0.37 13.11
C TRP A 33 20.64 -0.85 12.23
N GLU A 34 20.51 -2.03 12.82
CA GLU A 34 20.15 -3.25 12.09
C GLU A 34 18.77 -3.20 11.43
N ALA A 35 17.89 -2.30 11.91
CA ALA A 35 16.59 -2.06 11.30
C ALA A 35 16.64 -1.18 10.04
N VAL A 36 17.80 -0.60 9.71
CA VAL A 36 17.97 0.24 8.51
C VAL A 36 18.12 -0.63 7.28
N THR A 37 17.08 -0.67 6.45
CA THR A 37 17.08 -1.37 5.17
C THR A 37 17.24 -0.40 4.01
N GLU A 38 17.71 -0.88 2.86
CA GLU A 38 17.77 -0.10 1.62
C GLU A 38 16.38 0.42 1.22
N SER A 39 15.36 -0.40 1.36
CA SER A 39 13.96 -0.02 1.11
C SER A 39 13.48 1.11 2.01
N LEU A 40 13.83 1.08 3.30
CA LEU A 40 13.52 2.16 4.23
C LEU A 40 14.18 3.48 3.83
N LEU A 41 15.46 3.43 3.46
CA LEU A 41 16.21 4.60 3.00
C LEU A 41 15.64 5.16 1.69
N LEU A 42 15.29 4.29 0.75
CA LEU A 42 14.69 4.69 -0.52
C LEU A 42 13.34 5.40 -0.30
N ARG A 43 12.48 4.87 0.58
CA ARG A 43 11.21 5.52 0.93
C ARG A 43 11.44 6.91 1.52
N ALA A 44 12.34 7.02 2.48
CA ALA A 44 12.67 8.29 3.12
C ALA A 44 13.19 9.31 2.10
N ALA A 45 14.08 8.90 1.19
CA ALA A 45 14.59 9.75 0.12
C ALA A 45 13.49 10.22 -0.85
N CYS A 46 12.64 9.30 -1.28
CA CYS A 46 11.52 9.63 -2.15
C CYS A 46 10.62 10.69 -1.49
N ARG A 47 10.23 10.47 -0.23
CA ARG A 47 9.38 11.41 0.51
C ARG A 47 10.05 12.77 0.73
N LYS A 48 11.33 12.79 1.06
CA LYS A 48 12.13 14.01 1.21
C LYS A 48 12.17 14.83 -0.08
N CYS A 49 12.24 14.17 -1.23
CA CYS A 49 12.22 14.81 -2.55
C CYS A 49 10.81 15.05 -3.09
N GLY A 50 9.75 14.79 -2.31
CA GLY A 50 8.35 14.92 -2.76
C GLY A 50 7.95 13.91 -3.84
N ARG A 51 8.70 12.82 -3.99
CA ARG A 51 8.42 11.74 -4.95
C ARG A 51 7.67 10.59 -4.26
N PRO A 52 6.71 9.94 -4.93
CA PRO A 52 6.05 8.75 -4.38
C PRO A 52 7.04 7.58 -4.29
N ALA A 53 7.10 6.95 -3.12
CA ALA A 53 7.98 5.80 -2.93
C ALA A 53 7.43 4.55 -3.63
N PRO A 54 8.29 3.75 -4.31
CA PRO A 54 7.90 2.45 -4.84
C PRO A 54 7.60 1.48 -3.70
N ILE A 55 6.57 0.66 -3.88
CA ILE A 55 6.13 -0.35 -2.90
C ILE A 55 6.46 -1.75 -3.41
N ALA A 56 6.03 -2.07 -4.61
CA ALA A 56 6.29 -3.37 -5.20
C ALA A 56 6.28 -3.32 -6.73
N GLU A 57 7.05 -4.19 -7.33
CA GLU A 57 7.06 -4.45 -8.77
C GLU A 57 6.88 -5.95 -8.99
N THR A 58 5.93 -6.30 -9.86
CA THR A 58 5.61 -7.68 -10.19
C THR A 58 5.77 -7.91 -11.70
N GLU A 59 5.35 -9.05 -12.21
CA GLU A 59 5.40 -9.31 -13.65
C GLU A 59 4.58 -8.30 -14.45
N HIS A 60 3.36 -7.95 -13.97
CA HIS A 60 2.42 -7.11 -14.71
C HIS A 60 2.14 -5.76 -14.06
N LEU A 61 2.53 -5.57 -12.79
CA LEU A 61 2.09 -4.46 -11.96
C LEU A 61 3.25 -3.68 -11.35
N PHE A 62 2.99 -2.40 -11.15
CA PHE A 62 3.82 -1.52 -10.34
C PHE A 62 2.93 -0.82 -9.29
N LEU A 63 3.34 -0.91 -8.03
CA LEU A 63 2.69 -0.31 -6.88
C LEU A 63 3.58 0.79 -6.32
N ARG A 64 3.02 1.97 -6.04
CA ARG A 64 3.72 3.06 -5.37
C ARG A 64 2.79 3.87 -4.48
N GLU A 65 3.35 4.67 -3.60
CA GLU A 65 2.60 5.68 -2.87
C GLU A 65 1.83 6.60 -3.83
N LEU A 66 0.74 7.16 -3.35
CA LEU A 66 0.01 8.21 -4.08
C LEU A 66 0.83 9.51 -4.10
N SER A 67 0.64 10.28 -5.16
CA SER A 67 1.17 11.63 -5.30
C SER A 67 0.08 12.62 -5.70
N ILE A 68 0.37 13.91 -5.66
CA ILE A 68 -0.59 14.94 -6.10
C ILE A 68 -0.85 14.85 -7.61
N GLU A 69 0.11 14.37 -8.38
CA GLU A 69 -0.01 14.14 -9.82
C GLU A 69 -1.04 13.06 -10.15
N ASP A 70 -1.42 12.22 -9.18
CA ASP A 70 -2.47 11.21 -9.37
C ASP A 70 -3.89 11.79 -9.31
N LEU A 71 -4.06 13.04 -8.89
CA LEU A 71 -5.38 13.64 -8.71
C LEU A 71 -6.29 13.54 -9.96
N PRO A 72 -5.80 13.74 -11.20
CA PRO A 72 -6.65 13.56 -12.41
C PRO A 72 -7.15 12.13 -12.57
N VAL A 73 -6.32 11.12 -12.35
CA VAL A 73 -6.72 9.70 -12.48
C VAL A 73 -7.59 9.26 -11.32
N LEU A 74 -7.39 9.78 -10.11
CA LEU A 74 -8.24 9.55 -8.94
C LEU A 74 -9.63 10.15 -9.15
N ARG A 75 -9.74 11.36 -9.68
CA ARG A 75 -11.03 12.01 -10.02
C ARG A 75 -11.78 11.24 -11.10
N ALA A 76 -11.05 10.72 -12.10
CA ALA A 76 -11.61 9.88 -13.14
C ALA A 76 -11.93 8.45 -12.66
N PHE A 77 -11.39 8.03 -11.53
CA PHE A 77 -11.63 6.72 -10.96
C PHE A 77 -13.01 6.67 -10.32
N SER A 78 -13.92 5.95 -10.95
CA SER A 78 -15.27 5.73 -10.45
C SER A 78 -15.58 4.24 -10.43
N LEU A 79 -16.32 3.84 -9.43
CA LEU A 79 -16.83 2.48 -9.30
C LEU A 79 -18.35 2.51 -9.41
N PRO A 80 -18.99 1.45 -9.91
CA PRO A 80 -20.43 1.33 -9.87
C PRO A 80 -20.96 1.54 -8.44
N ALA A 81 -22.07 2.24 -8.28
CA ALA A 81 -22.64 2.57 -6.97
C ALA A 81 -22.85 1.36 -6.04
N LYS A 82 -23.08 0.17 -6.63
CA LYS A 82 -23.14 -1.09 -5.88
C LYS A 82 -21.83 -1.45 -5.19
N GLU A 83 -20.72 -1.05 -5.77
CA GLU A 83 -19.38 -1.46 -5.35
C GLU A 83 -18.74 -0.45 -4.42
N ASN A 84 -19.07 0.84 -4.58
CA ASN A 84 -18.63 1.88 -3.65
C ASN A 84 -18.95 1.53 -2.19
N ARG A 85 -20.10 0.90 -1.94
CA ARG A 85 -20.48 0.46 -0.61
C ARG A 85 -19.65 -0.69 -0.03
N TYR A 86 -18.83 -1.36 -0.84
CA TYR A 86 -17.92 -2.42 -0.40
C TYR A 86 -16.53 -1.89 -0.08
N LEU A 87 -16.22 -0.65 -0.49
CA LEU A 87 -15.01 0.05 -0.15
C LEU A 87 -15.27 0.82 1.13
N GLY A 88 -14.71 0.33 2.21
CA GLY A 88 -14.69 1.09 3.45
C GLY A 88 -13.67 2.22 3.38
N GLY A 89 -13.87 3.24 4.22
CA GLY A 89 -12.91 4.32 4.40
C GLY A 89 -13.02 5.48 3.43
N ASP A 90 -12.03 6.36 3.51
CA ASP A 90 -12.05 7.70 2.90
C ASP A 90 -11.49 7.74 1.46
N TRP A 91 -11.58 6.62 0.71
CA TRP A 91 -11.03 6.59 -0.65
C TRP A 91 -11.64 7.67 -1.58
N GLU A 92 -12.93 8.03 -1.38
CA GLU A 92 -13.55 9.15 -2.10
C GLU A 92 -12.91 10.49 -1.75
N GLY A 93 -12.42 10.65 -0.52
CA GLY A 93 -11.68 11.83 -0.08
C GLY A 93 -10.39 12.05 -0.87
N LEU A 94 -9.77 10.98 -1.39
CA LEU A 94 -8.55 11.08 -2.21
C LEU A 94 -8.76 11.84 -3.53
N LYS A 95 -9.99 12.12 -3.94
CA LYS A 95 -10.35 12.94 -5.10
C LYS A 95 -10.30 14.44 -4.83
N ASP A 96 -10.29 14.81 -3.55
CA ASP A 96 -10.08 16.19 -3.11
C ASP A 96 -8.58 16.46 -2.91
N GLU A 97 -8.08 17.56 -3.47
CA GLU A 97 -6.65 17.85 -3.44
C GLU A 97 -6.12 18.10 -2.02
N ALA A 98 -6.88 18.81 -1.20
CA ALA A 98 -6.45 19.13 0.15
C ALA A 98 -6.43 17.87 1.03
N PHE A 99 -7.41 16.98 0.84
CA PHE A 99 -7.43 15.68 1.52
C PHE A 99 -6.26 14.81 1.05
N LEU A 100 -6.03 14.68 -0.26
CA LEU A 100 -4.94 13.88 -0.81
C LEU A 100 -3.58 14.37 -0.31
N ARG A 101 -3.34 15.69 -0.32
CA ARG A 101 -2.11 16.30 0.21
C ARG A 101 -1.89 15.93 1.67
N ARG A 102 -2.90 16.12 2.51
CA ARG A 102 -2.84 15.73 3.92
C ARG A 102 -2.64 14.23 4.10
N TYR A 103 -3.32 13.40 3.28
CA TYR A 103 -3.15 11.95 3.30
C TYR A 103 -1.70 11.56 3.04
N ILE A 104 -1.07 12.07 1.99
CA ILE A 104 0.33 11.82 1.65
C ILE A 104 1.26 12.25 2.81
N GLU A 105 1.06 13.46 3.32
CA GLU A 105 1.90 14.04 4.37
C GLU A 105 1.78 13.35 5.73
N THR A 106 0.62 12.76 6.03
CA THR A 106 0.37 12.15 7.34
C THR A 106 0.39 10.63 7.30
N GLN A 107 -0.33 10.01 6.35
CA GLN A 107 -0.51 8.57 6.32
C GLN A 107 0.81 7.83 6.13
N TYR A 108 1.56 8.20 5.11
CA TYR A 108 2.83 7.55 4.84
C TYR A 108 3.94 7.94 5.81
N ALA A 109 3.94 9.19 6.30
CA ALA A 109 4.96 9.64 7.25
C ALA A 109 4.84 8.97 8.63
N PHE A 110 3.62 8.67 9.09
CA PHE A 110 3.40 8.11 10.43
C PHE A 110 3.31 6.58 10.43
N PHE A 111 2.69 6.01 9.41
CA PHE A 111 2.35 4.59 9.44
C PHE A 111 3.15 3.76 8.44
N ASP A 112 3.90 4.40 7.52
CA ASP A 112 4.62 3.77 6.41
C ASP A 112 3.73 2.98 5.42
N TYR A 113 2.42 2.96 5.62
CA TYR A 113 1.48 2.27 4.76
C TYR A 113 0.16 3.03 4.64
N GLY A 114 -0.62 2.65 3.64
CA GLY A 114 -1.93 3.20 3.35
C GLY A 114 -2.45 2.61 2.04
N LEU A 115 -3.26 3.36 1.31
CA LEU A 115 -3.66 3.04 -0.06
C LEU A 115 -2.57 3.48 -1.02
N TRP A 116 -2.20 2.61 -1.92
CA TRP A 116 -1.19 2.81 -2.96
C TRP A 116 -1.82 2.84 -4.34
N ALA A 117 -1.23 3.60 -5.25
CA ALA A 117 -1.60 3.59 -6.65
C ALA A 117 -1.11 2.31 -7.32
N LEU A 118 -2.00 1.69 -8.10
CA LEU A 118 -1.72 0.49 -8.85
C LEU A 118 -1.66 0.79 -10.35
N PHE A 119 -0.54 0.49 -10.96
CA PHE A 119 -0.31 0.69 -12.39
C PHE A 119 -0.06 -0.63 -13.10
N ARG A 120 -0.53 -0.71 -14.35
CA ARG A 120 -0.05 -1.71 -15.28
C ARG A 120 1.39 -1.38 -15.67
N ARG A 121 2.24 -2.38 -15.60
CA ARG A 121 3.62 -2.31 -16.03
C ARG A 121 3.77 -2.86 -17.44
N THR A 122 4.61 -2.23 -18.27
CA THR A 122 5.06 -2.75 -19.55
C THR A 122 6.59 -2.75 -19.57
N ARG A 123 7.18 -3.26 -20.65
CA ARG A 123 8.64 -3.21 -20.84
C ARG A 123 9.15 -1.77 -20.99
N GLU A 124 8.33 -0.88 -21.54
CA GLU A 124 8.66 0.49 -21.85
C GLU A 124 8.39 1.44 -20.68
N ALA A 125 7.41 1.10 -19.83
CA ALA A 125 6.98 1.99 -18.74
C ALA A 125 6.47 1.22 -17.52
N ARG A 126 6.92 1.62 -16.33
CA ARG A 126 6.40 1.10 -15.04
C ARG A 126 4.96 1.55 -14.80
N GLU A 127 4.64 2.78 -15.15
CA GLU A 127 3.34 3.42 -14.95
C GLU A 127 2.58 3.58 -16.27
N ALA A 128 2.46 2.50 -17.04
CA ALA A 128 1.83 2.57 -18.37
C ALA A 128 0.33 2.92 -18.29
N GLN A 129 -0.38 2.43 -17.27
CA GLN A 129 -1.80 2.67 -17.09
C GLN A 129 -2.21 2.54 -15.64
N PHE A 130 -2.91 3.54 -15.09
CA PHE A 130 -3.53 3.45 -13.77
C PHE A 130 -4.67 2.43 -13.78
N LEU A 131 -4.60 1.44 -12.91
CA LEU A 131 -5.56 0.35 -12.80
C LEU A 131 -6.50 0.49 -11.60
N GLY A 132 -6.07 1.18 -10.55
CA GLY A 132 -6.84 1.31 -9.33
C GLY A 132 -5.99 1.53 -8.08
N LEU A 133 -6.50 1.09 -6.95
CA LEU A 133 -5.90 1.24 -5.63
C LEU A 133 -5.78 -0.11 -4.93
N VAL A 134 -4.74 -0.28 -4.13
CA VAL A 134 -4.53 -1.41 -3.22
C VAL A 134 -3.80 -0.90 -1.98
N GLY A 135 -4.00 -1.51 -0.82
CA GLY A 135 -3.25 -1.13 0.38
C GLY A 135 -3.96 -1.53 1.66
N PHE A 136 -3.53 -0.96 2.77
CA PHE A 136 -4.01 -1.33 4.09
C PHE A 136 -4.68 -0.16 4.82
N SER A 137 -5.75 -0.47 5.56
CA SER A 137 -6.38 0.44 6.52
C SER A 137 -5.63 0.43 7.85
N LEU A 138 -5.91 1.44 8.70
CA LEU A 138 -5.35 1.55 10.06
C LEU A 138 -6.09 0.69 11.11
N GLU A 139 -6.83 -0.32 10.68
CA GLU A 139 -7.48 -1.25 11.60
C GLU A 139 -6.49 -2.24 12.22
N GLU A 140 -6.90 -2.92 13.30
CA GLU A 140 -6.12 -3.97 13.97
C GLU A 140 -6.83 -5.32 13.87
N PRO A 141 -6.24 -6.34 13.24
CA PRO A 141 -5.09 -6.23 12.32
C PRO A 141 -5.43 -5.39 11.08
N PRO A 142 -4.40 -4.82 10.39
CA PRO A 142 -4.60 -4.03 9.21
C PRO A 142 -5.41 -4.75 8.13
N GLU A 143 -6.34 -4.04 7.49
CA GLU A 143 -7.21 -4.63 6.48
C GLU A 143 -6.69 -4.33 5.07
N LEU A 144 -6.40 -5.38 4.31
CA LEU A 144 -6.06 -5.29 2.90
C LEU A 144 -7.30 -4.97 2.08
N GLY A 145 -7.31 -3.81 1.44
CA GLY A 145 -8.31 -3.37 0.49
C GLY A 145 -7.76 -3.27 -0.92
N TYR A 146 -8.62 -3.46 -1.92
CA TYR A 146 -8.30 -3.27 -3.33
C TYR A 146 -9.51 -2.84 -4.12
N ALA A 147 -9.30 -1.93 -5.05
CA ALA A 147 -10.33 -1.45 -5.98
C ALA A 147 -9.74 -1.25 -7.37
N LEU A 148 -10.30 -1.92 -8.36
CA LEU A 148 -9.84 -1.83 -9.74
C LEU A 148 -10.89 -1.16 -10.64
N ARG A 149 -10.40 -0.40 -11.62
CA ARG A 149 -11.21 0.07 -12.72
C ARG A 149 -11.90 -1.10 -13.41
N PRO A 150 -13.16 -0.95 -13.90
CA PRO A 150 -13.90 -2.04 -14.53
C PRO A 150 -13.12 -2.74 -15.64
N GLU A 151 -12.41 -1.99 -16.48
CA GLU A 151 -11.62 -2.49 -17.61
C GLU A 151 -10.37 -3.29 -17.20
N ALA A 152 -9.92 -3.16 -15.97
CA ALA A 152 -8.77 -3.88 -15.41
C ALA A 152 -9.15 -5.21 -14.72
N ARG A 153 -10.44 -5.52 -14.65
CA ARG A 153 -10.92 -6.71 -13.93
C ARG A 153 -10.83 -7.97 -14.77
N GLY A 154 -10.93 -9.11 -14.10
CA GLY A 154 -10.90 -10.43 -14.77
C GLY A 154 -9.53 -10.88 -15.25
N GLN A 155 -8.48 -10.07 -15.08
CA GLN A 155 -7.11 -10.31 -15.55
C GLN A 155 -6.15 -10.82 -14.45
N GLY A 156 -6.66 -11.06 -13.25
CA GLY A 156 -5.81 -11.52 -12.14
C GLY A 156 -5.14 -10.40 -11.32
N TYR A 157 -5.16 -9.17 -11.78
CA TYR A 157 -4.43 -8.04 -11.18
C TYR A 157 -4.76 -7.80 -9.70
N ALA A 158 -6.01 -7.94 -9.26
CA ALA A 158 -6.37 -7.78 -7.85
C ALA A 158 -5.69 -8.83 -6.95
N THR A 159 -5.58 -10.07 -7.44
CA THR A 159 -4.89 -11.15 -6.71
C THR A 159 -3.39 -10.88 -6.66
N GLU A 160 -2.78 -10.54 -7.81
CA GLU A 160 -1.36 -10.22 -7.92
C GLU A 160 -0.97 -9.03 -7.04
N ALA A 161 -1.75 -7.94 -7.09
CA ALA A 161 -1.54 -6.76 -6.26
C ALA A 161 -1.71 -7.05 -4.76
N GLY A 162 -2.73 -7.83 -4.39
CA GLY A 162 -2.97 -8.20 -2.99
C GLY A 162 -1.85 -9.05 -2.42
N LEU A 163 -1.32 -9.99 -3.18
CA LEU A 163 -0.16 -10.82 -2.78
C LEU A 163 1.13 -9.98 -2.67
N ALA A 164 1.35 -9.06 -3.61
CA ALA A 164 2.48 -8.14 -3.55
C ALA A 164 2.40 -7.22 -2.32
N ALA A 165 1.21 -6.68 -2.03
CA ALA A 165 0.96 -5.87 -0.85
C ALA A 165 1.19 -6.63 0.46
N LEU A 166 0.70 -7.87 0.56
CA LEU A 166 0.93 -8.73 1.73
C LEU A 166 2.42 -9.05 1.93
N ARG A 167 3.12 -9.34 0.85
CA ARG A 167 4.57 -9.61 0.92
C ARG A 167 5.34 -8.38 1.41
N TYR A 168 5.02 -7.20 0.87
CA TYR A 168 5.59 -5.94 1.35
C TYR A 168 5.27 -5.70 2.83
N ALA A 169 4.02 -5.92 3.24
CA ALA A 169 3.62 -5.75 4.63
C ALA A 169 4.38 -6.69 5.59
N GLU A 170 4.63 -7.92 5.17
CA GLU A 170 5.41 -8.88 5.95
C GLU A 170 6.90 -8.51 6.03
N THR A 171 7.53 -8.20 4.87
CA THR A 171 8.98 -8.03 4.78
C THR A 171 9.46 -6.64 5.17
N GLU A 172 8.70 -5.60 4.82
CA GLU A 172 9.10 -4.21 4.98
C GLU A 172 8.43 -3.50 6.16
N LEU A 173 7.20 -3.90 6.50
CA LEU A 173 6.43 -3.30 7.60
C LEU A 173 6.39 -4.18 8.85
N GLY A 174 6.86 -5.42 8.77
CA GLY A 174 6.87 -6.35 9.90
C GLY A 174 5.48 -6.78 10.38
N PHE A 175 4.49 -6.79 9.50
CA PHE A 175 3.14 -7.21 9.88
C PHE A 175 3.12 -8.67 10.27
N MET A 176 2.60 -8.95 11.48
CA MET A 176 2.38 -10.31 11.98
C MET A 176 0.99 -10.83 11.63
N ALA A 177 0.08 -9.97 11.23
CA ALA A 177 -1.26 -10.32 10.82
C ALA A 177 -1.84 -9.26 9.88
N ALA A 178 -2.69 -9.72 8.96
CA ALA A 178 -3.53 -8.88 8.11
C ALA A 178 -4.90 -9.53 7.94
N LYS A 179 -5.91 -8.75 7.57
CA LYS A 179 -7.24 -9.29 7.24
C LYS A 179 -7.72 -8.80 5.88
N ILE A 180 -8.57 -9.57 5.26
CA ILE A 180 -9.39 -9.14 4.12
C ILE A 180 -10.85 -9.30 4.55
N ARG A 181 -11.63 -8.23 4.41
CA ARG A 181 -13.07 -8.27 4.66
C ARG A 181 -13.81 -8.27 3.34
N VAL A 182 -14.71 -9.23 3.19
CA VAL A 182 -15.57 -9.32 2.01
C VAL A 182 -17.01 -9.54 2.43
N VAL A 183 -17.93 -8.95 1.69
CA VAL A 183 -19.35 -9.22 1.87
C VAL A 183 -19.79 -10.29 0.86
N PRO A 184 -20.64 -11.27 1.24
CA PRO A 184 -21.03 -12.38 0.38
C PRO A 184 -21.64 -11.96 -0.96
N GLU A 185 -22.30 -10.81 -1.00
CA GLU A 185 -22.91 -10.24 -2.21
C GLU A 185 -21.87 -9.77 -3.23
N ASN A 186 -20.66 -9.44 -2.78
CA ASN A 186 -19.52 -9.12 -3.63
C ASN A 186 -18.81 -10.40 -4.09
N ARG A 187 -19.44 -11.15 -4.99
CA ARG A 187 -18.88 -12.43 -5.49
C ARG A 187 -17.48 -12.29 -6.07
N ALA A 188 -17.21 -11.18 -6.77
CA ALA A 188 -15.89 -10.90 -7.35
C ALA A 188 -14.84 -10.69 -6.24
N GLY A 189 -15.15 -9.89 -5.23
CA GLY A 189 -14.28 -9.70 -4.06
C GLY A 189 -14.04 -11.01 -3.30
N CYS A 190 -15.08 -11.82 -3.09
CA CYS A 190 -14.95 -13.12 -2.45
C CYS A 190 -14.02 -14.06 -3.23
N ALA A 191 -14.12 -14.08 -4.56
CA ALA A 191 -13.26 -14.92 -5.40
C ALA A 191 -11.79 -14.46 -5.36
N VAL A 192 -11.53 -13.15 -5.35
CA VAL A 192 -10.18 -12.61 -5.22
C VAL A 192 -9.61 -12.92 -3.83
N ALA A 193 -10.36 -12.68 -2.75
CA ALA A 193 -9.92 -12.97 -1.39
C ALA A 193 -9.58 -14.45 -1.20
N ALA A 194 -10.40 -15.36 -1.74
CA ALA A 194 -10.13 -16.79 -1.69
C ALA A 194 -8.84 -17.18 -2.42
N LYS A 195 -8.57 -16.58 -3.60
CA LYS A 195 -7.32 -16.83 -4.34
C LYS A 195 -6.10 -16.28 -3.61
N ILE A 196 -6.21 -15.10 -3.01
CA ILE A 196 -5.13 -14.52 -2.20
C ILE A 196 -4.83 -15.45 -1.01
N GLU A 197 -5.86 -15.86 -0.26
CA GLU A 197 -5.73 -16.76 0.89
C GLU A 197 -5.07 -18.08 0.50
N GLU A 198 -5.54 -18.71 -0.58
CA GLU A 198 -5.00 -19.97 -1.09
C GLU A 198 -3.52 -19.86 -1.49
N GLN A 199 -3.16 -18.82 -2.27
CA GLN A 199 -1.80 -18.64 -2.75
C GLN A 199 -0.86 -18.20 -1.63
N TRP A 200 -1.33 -17.36 -0.69
CA TRP A 200 -0.56 -16.93 0.47
C TRP A 200 -0.18 -18.10 1.36
N ASN A 201 -1.12 -18.98 1.63
CA ASN A 201 -0.88 -20.17 2.46
C ASN A 201 -0.05 -21.25 1.77
N ARG A 202 0.00 -21.26 0.42
CA ARG A 202 0.83 -22.20 -0.36
C ARG A 202 2.28 -21.75 -0.58
N ALA A 203 2.58 -20.47 -0.44
CA ALA A 203 3.91 -19.94 -0.66
C ALA A 203 4.89 -20.47 0.39
N GLY A 204 5.56 -21.54 0.07
CA GLY A 204 6.40 -22.49 0.77
C GLY A 204 7.35 -21.97 1.86
N GLY A 205 6.86 -21.80 3.02
CA GLY A 205 7.41 -21.37 4.29
C GLY A 205 6.24 -20.77 5.03
N ALA A 206 5.98 -21.13 6.28
CA ALA A 206 4.86 -20.53 7.00
C ALA A 206 5.05 -19.01 6.99
N PRO A 207 4.21 -18.24 6.30
CA PRO A 207 4.34 -16.79 6.28
C PRO A 207 4.25 -16.29 7.73
N GLN A 208 5.12 -15.36 8.11
CA GLN A 208 5.07 -14.77 9.46
C GLN A 208 3.81 -13.95 9.64
N CYS A 209 3.34 -13.31 8.55
CA CYS A 209 2.09 -12.58 8.54
C CYS A 209 0.89 -13.51 8.35
N ARG A 210 0.06 -13.65 9.38
CA ARG A 210 -1.19 -14.43 9.33
C ARG A 210 -2.28 -13.68 8.58
N LEU A 211 -2.86 -14.30 7.57
CA LEU A 211 -3.97 -13.72 6.81
C LEU A 211 -5.33 -14.26 7.31
N PHE A 212 -6.24 -13.35 7.66
CA PHE A 212 -7.61 -13.66 8.05
C PHE A 212 -8.60 -13.18 6.98
N VAL A 213 -9.38 -14.07 6.41
CA VAL A 213 -10.46 -13.69 5.49
C VAL A 213 -11.78 -13.72 6.24
N LYS A 214 -12.37 -12.54 6.47
CA LYS A 214 -13.66 -12.38 7.14
C LYS A 214 -14.77 -12.20 6.10
N ARG A 215 -15.80 -13.02 6.17
CA ARG A 215 -17.02 -12.92 5.37
C ARG A 215 -18.14 -12.39 6.27
N GLU A 216 -18.43 -11.12 6.15
CA GLU A 216 -19.45 -10.47 6.99
C GLU A 216 -20.52 -9.85 6.09
N SER A 217 -21.80 -9.97 6.47
CA SER A 217 -22.87 -9.19 5.84
C SER A 217 -22.62 -7.70 6.07
N SER A 218 -22.80 -6.88 5.03
CA SER A 218 -22.55 -5.44 5.01
C SER A 218 -23.07 -4.75 6.29
N VAL A 219 -22.18 -4.25 7.13
CA VAL A 219 -22.49 -3.46 8.34
C VAL A 219 -22.30 -1.96 8.09
N TYR A 220 -22.12 -1.53 6.86
CA TYR A 220 -22.20 -0.10 6.54
C TYR A 220 -23.67 0.33 6.45
N LYS A 221 -24.30 0.56 7.62
CA LYS A 221 -25.45 1.43 7.70
C LYS A 221 -24.98 2.86 7.55
N GLY A 222 -25.51 3.51 6.52
CA GLY A 222 -25.23 4.91 6.16
C GLY A 222 -25.44 5.92 7.27
#